data_02371b80eac579e2df31ccf777c8b982
#
_entry.id   02371b80eac579e2df31ccf777c8b982
#
_cell.length_a   1.000
_cell.length_b   1.000
_cell.length_c   1.000
_cell.angle_alpha   90.00
_cell.angle_beta   90.00
_cell.angle_gamma   90.00
#
_symmetry.space_group_name_H-M   'P 1'
#
loop_
_entity.id
_entity.type
_entity.pdbx_description
1 polymer ?
#
loop_
_entity_poly.entity_id
_entity_poly.type
_entity_poly.pdbx_seq_one_letter_code
_entity_poly.pdbx_strand_id
1 'polypeptide(L)'
;MLPGDVKHKIIEALKSLDPEKIILFGSHAYGDPREESDIDLFVIKNIDKEQVRDYRLKTKKLLWQQFRNQNINFDVLVDSEDRINERINIGDRFYEEIYNNGQVIYA
;
A
#
# COMPACT_ATOMS: atom_id res chain seq x y z
N MET A 1 -0.93 -14.42 0.36
CA MET A 1 -1.75 -13.86 -0.73
C MET A 1 -3.12 -13.48 -0.19
N LEU A 2 -3.62 -12.31 -0.56
CA LEU A 2 -4.93 -11.86 -0.11
C LEU A 2 -6.05 -12.57 -0.84
N PRO A 3 -7.18 -12.86 -0.17
CA PRO A 3 -8.39 -13.25 -0.87
C PRO A 3 -8.81 -12.22 -1.92
N GLY A 4 -9.40 -12.67 -3.02
CA GLY A 4 -9.77 -11.78 -4.12
C GLY A 4 -10.77 -10.70 -3.74
N ASP A 5 -11.69 -11.00 -2.81
CA ASP A 5 -12.66 -10.03 -2.34
C ASP A 5 -12.02 -8.92 -1.49
N VAL A 6 -11.02 -9.24 -0.68
CA VAL A 6 -10.26 -8.24 0.10
C VAL A 6 -9.49 -7.33 -0.84
N LYS A 7 -8.82 -7.90 -1.82
CA LYS A 7 -8.09 -7.14 -2.85
C LYS A 7 -9.03 -6.18 -3.58
N HIS A 8 -10.18 -6.67 -4.02
CA HIS A 8 -11.18 -5.86 -4.72
C HIS A 8 -11.69 -4.70 -3.86
N LYS A 9 -11.96 -4.96 -2.59
CA LYS A 9 -12.42 -3.93 -1.65
C LYS A 9 -11.37 -2.86 -1.40
N ILE A 10 -10.09 -3.23 -1.35
CA ILE A 10 -9.01 -2.26 -1.23
C ILE A 10 -9.01 -1.32 -2.43
N ILE A 11 -9.09 -1.88 -3.63
CA ILE A 11 -9.12 -1.10 -4.87
C ILE A 11 -10.33 -0.17 -4.90
N GLU A 12 -11.50 -0.68 -4.56
CA GLU A 12 -12.73 0.13 -4.52
C GLU A 12 -12.63 1.26 -3.50
N ALA A 13 -12.04 1.00 -2.34
CA ALA A 13 -11.87 2.02 -1.30
C ALA A 13 -10.96 3.16 -1.75
N LEU A 14 -9.91 2.85 -2.50
CA LEU A 14 -8.85 3.82 -2.81
C LEU A 14 -8.96 4.45 -4.19
N LYS A 15 -9.86 3.99 -5.04
CA LYS A 15 -9.93 4.51 -6.42
C LYS A 15 -10.27 5.99 -6.49
N SER A 16 -11.00 6.54 -5.52
CA SER A 16 -11.30 7.96 -5.47
C SER A 16 -10.06 8.84 -5.26
N LEU A 17 -8.99 8.26 -4.75
CA LEU A 17 -7.71 8.94 -4.56
C LEU A 17 -6.81 8.87 -5.81
N ASP A 18 -7.25 8.14 -6.82
CA ASP A 18 -6.56 8.00 -8.11
C ASP A 18 -5.06 7.64 -7.97
N PRO A 19 -4.74 6.55 -7.29
CA PRO A 19 -3.33 6.14 -7.15
C PRO A 19 -2.77 5.64 -8.49
N GLU A 20 -1.47 5.85 -8.72
CA GLU A 20 -0.80 5.28 -9.87
C GLU A 20 -0.63 3.77 -9.71
N LYS A 21 -0.26 3.33 -8.52
CA LYS A 21 -0.11 1.90 -8.21
C LYS A 21 -0.45 1.65 -6.75
N ILE A 22 -0.86 0.42 -6.46
CA ILE A 22 -0.98 -0.09 -5.10
C ILE A 22 -0.19 -1.39 -5.04
N ILE A 23 0.80 -1.46 -4.16
CA ILE A 23 1.67 -2.62 -4.00
C ILE A 23 1.41 -3.25 -2.64
N LEU A 24 1.10 -4.53 -2.63
CA LEU A 24 1.04 -5.34 -1.42
C LEU A 24 2.44 -5.84 -1.10
N PHE A 25 2.89 -5.63 0.14
CA PHE A 25 4.17 -6.15 0.58
C PHE A 25 4.03 -6.79 1.97
N GLY A 26 5.14 -7.22 2.55
CA GLY A 26 5.12 -7.86 3.85
C GLY A 26 4.57 -9.28 3.82
N SER A 27 4.10 -9.78 4.95
CA SER A 27 3.74 -11.18 5.12
C SER A 27 2.62 -11.66 4.18
N HIS A 28 1.66 -10.79 3.88
CA HIS A 28 0.55 -11.15 2.98
C HIS A 28 0.99 -11.27 1.52
N ALA A 29 2.08 -10.61 1.13
CA ALA A 29 2.63 -10.72 -0.22
C ALA A 29 3.53 -11.94 -0.37
N TYR A 30 4.30 -12.28 0.69
CA TYR A 30 5.36 -13.28 0.61
C TYR A 30 4.92 -14.67 1.06
N GLY A 31 3.64 -14.84 1.40
CA GLY A 31 3.06 -16.17 1.49
C GLY A 31 2.98 -16.82 2.87
N ASP A 32 3.28 -16.10 3.95
CA ASP A 32 3.18 -16.69 5.29
C ASP A 32 2.53 -15.72 6.30
N PRO A 33 1.31 -15.24 6.02
CA PRO A 33 0.65 -14.32 6.95
C PRO A 33 0.12 -15.07 8.15
N ARG A 34 0.30 -14.47 9.33
CA ARG A 34 -0.40 -14.89 10.52
C ARG A 34 -1.79 -14.25 10.51
N GLU A 35 -2.74 -14.88 11.21
CA GLU A 35 -4.12 -14.43 11.29
C GLU A 35 -4.25 -12.97 11.75
N GLU A 36 -3.36 -12.52 12.61
CA GLU A 36 -3.35 -11.16 13.17
C GLU A 36 -2.39 -10.21 12.46
N SER A 37 -1.77 -10.64 11.36
CA SER A 37 -0.82 -9.79 10.65
C SER A 37 -1.53 -8.63 9.96
N ASP A 38 -0.94 -7.43 10.08
CA ASP A 38 -1.39 -6.26 9.33
C ASP A 38 -1.20 -6.48 7.84
N ILE A 39 -2.06 -5.87 7.06
CA ILE A 39 -1.89 -5.84 5.61
C ILE A 39 -1.05 -4.61 5.27
N ASP A 40 0.12 -4.83 4.67
CA ASP A 40 1.06 -3.78 4.32
C ASP A 40 0.84 -3.33 2.88
N LEU A 41 0.50 -2.08 2.71
CA LEU A 41 0.25 -1.48 1.39
C LEU A 41 1.19 -0.32 1.14
N PHE A 42 1.75 -0.28 -0.07
CA PHE A 42 2.49 0.88 -0.56
C PHE A 42 1.68 1.50 -1.70
N VAL A 43 1.20 2.72 -1.47
CA VAL A 43 0.43 3.45 -2.47
C VAL A 43 1.35 4.44 -3.17
N ILE A 44 1.47 4.30 -4.49
CA ILE A 44 2.29 5.20 -5.30
C ILE A 44 1.38 6.27 -5.88
N LYS A 45 1.69 7.52 -5.54
CA LYS A 45 0.97 8.68 -6.04
C LYS A 45 1.96 9.80 -6.33
N ASN A 46 1.86 10.38 -7.52
CA ASN A 46 2.74 11.45 -7.95
C ASN A 46 2.29 12.78 -7.34
N ILE A 47 2.68 12.99 -6.09
CA ILE A 47 2.37 14.20 -5.31
C ILE A 47 3.64 14.73 -4.68
N ASP A 48 3.59 16.01 -4.27
CA ASP A 48 4.70 16.64 -3.57
C ASP A 48 4.86 16.04 -2.17
N LYS A 49 6.08 16.10 -1.65
CA LYS A 49 6.40 15.56 -0.35
C LYS A 49 5.49 16.09 0.77
N GLU A 50 5.11 17.36 0.68
CA GLU A 50 4.25 18.01 1.66
C GLU A 50 2.83 17.43 1.66
N GLN A 51 2.41 16.81 0.57
CA GLN A 51 1.06 16.23 0.42
C GLN A 51 0.99 14.76 0.85
N VAL A 52 2.14 14.11 1.06
CA VAL A 52 2.20 12.68 1.36
C VAL A 52 1.44 12.32 2.62
N ARG A 53 1.62 13.10 3.68
CA ARG A 53 0.96 12.84 4.96
C ARG A 53 -0.55 12.88 4.84
N ASP A 54 -1.08 13.93 4.21
CA ASP A 54 -2.53 14.08 4.06
C ASP A 54 -3.11 12.97 3.20
N TYR A 55 -2.43 12.62 2.12
CA TYR A 55 -2.86 11.52 1.25
C TYR A 55 -2.90 10.20 2.01
N ARG A 56 -1.86 9.94 2.82
CA ARG A 56 -1.79 8.73 3.63
C ARG A 56 -2.93 8.65 4.65
N LEU A 57 -3.25 9.77 5.30
CA LEU A 57 -4.34 9.82 6.26
C LEU A 57 -5.69 9.56 5.59
N LYS A 58 -5.91 10.13 4.41
CA LYS A 58 -7.12 9.87 3.62
C LYS A 58 -7.20 8.39 3.22
N THR A 59 -6.08 7.81 2.82
CA THR A 59 -6.01 6.39 2.48
C THR A 59 -6.42 5.52 3.66
N LYS A 60 -5.85 5.77 4.82
CA LYS A 60 -6.19 5.02 6.04
C LYS A 60 -7.66 5.17 6.41
N LYS A 61 -8.20 6.38 6.30
CA LYS A 61 -9.61 6.63 6.62
C LYS A 61 -10.53 5.84 5.70
N LEU A 62 -10.26 5.84 4.40
CA LEU A 62 -11.09 5.11 3.43
C LEU A 62 -11.01 3.61 3.66
N LEU A 63 -9.83 3.07 3.96
CA LEU A 63 -9.68 1.66 4.29
C LEU A 63 -10.43 1.31 5.57
N TRP A 64 -10.33 2.16 6.59
CA TRP A 64 -11.06 1.94 7.84
C TRP A 64 -12.57 1.91 7.60
N GLN A 65 -13.10 2.83 6.79
CA GLN A 65 -14.52 2.86 6.47
C GLN A 65 -14.99 1.61 5.71
N GLN A 66 -14.15 1.14 4.77
CA GLN A 66 -14.47 -0.02 3.95
C GLN A 66 -14.47 -1.32 4.77
N PHE A 67 -13.58 -1.43 5.75
CA PHE A 67 -13.34 -2.66 6.49
C PHE A 67 -13.74 -2.59 7.96
N ARG A 68 -14.49 -1.58 8.38
CA ARG A 68 -14.74 -1.34 9.81
C ARG A 68 -15.51 -2.46 10.51
N ASN A 69 -16.24 -3.28 9.77
CA ASN A 69 -16.96 -4.43 10.32
C ASN A 69 -16.11 -5.71 10.29
N GLN A 70 -14.85 -5.60 9.86
CA GLN A 70 -13.90 -6.69 9.81
C GLN A 70 -12.69 -6.33 10.67
N ASN A 71 -12.11 -7.32 11.30
CA ASN A 71 -10.95 -7.09 12.17
C ASN A 71 -9.66 -7.11 11.34
N ILE A 72 -9.52 -6.11 10.45
CA ILE A 72 -8.37 -5.99 9.56
C ILE A 72 -7.68 -4.65 9.82
N ASN A 73 -6.37 -4.70 10.07
CA ASN A 73 -5.54 -3.52 10.22
C ASN A 73 -4.64 -3.35 9.00
N PHE A 74 -4.41 -2.11 8.61
CA PHE A 74 -3.58 -1.78 7.47
C PHE A 74 -2.40 -0.93 7.91
N ASP A 75 -1.23 -1.23 7.39
CA ASP A 75 -0.06 -0.38 7.48
C ASP A 75 0.17 0.22 6.10
N VAL A 76 0.13 1.54 6.00
CA VAL A 76 0.12 2.24 4.72
C VAL A 76 1.34 3.13 4.58
N LEU A 77 2.08 2.93 3.50
CA LEU A 77 3.13 3.84 3.06
C LEU A 77 2.66 4.52 1.77
N VAL A 78 3.05 5.76 1.60
CA VAL A 78 2.73 6.54 0.40
C VAL A 78 3.98 7.29 -0.05
N ASP A 79 4.28 7.21 -1.34
CA ASP A 79 5.32 8.06 -1.93
C ASP A 79 5.13 8.15 -3.44
N SER A 80 5.88 9.06 -4.08
CA SER A 80 5.93 9.14 -5.52
C SER A 80 6.94 8.15 -6.09
N GLU A 81 6.77 7.79 -7.35
CA GLU A 81 7.69 6.88 -8.01
C GLU A 81 9.11 7.47 -8.09
N ASP A 82 9.23 8.77 -8.33
CA ASP A 82 10.53 9.43 -8.39
C ASP A 82 11.28 9.32 -7.06
N ARG A 83 10.61 9.56 -5.94
CA ARG A 83 11.25 9.44 -4.63
C ARG A 83 11.61 8.01 -4.29
N ILE A 84 10.78 7.04 -4.70
CA ILE A 84 11.08 5.62 -4.53
C ILE A 84 12.37 5.27 -5.28
N ASN A 85 12.49 5.71 -6.53
CA ASN A 85 13.68 5.47 -7.35
C ASN A 85 14.93 6.12 -6.77
N GLU A 86 14.81 7.33 -6.24
CA GLU A 86 15.92 7.99 -5.55
C GLU A 86 16.41 7.19 -4.35
N ARG A 87 15.49 6.66 -3.55
CA ARG A 87 15.83 5.86 -2.39
C ARG A 87 16.50 4.55 -2.78
N ILE A 88 16.00 3.91 -3.81
CA ILE A 88 16.62 2.68 -4.33
C ILE A 88 18.03 2.96 -4.83
N ASN A 89 18.22 4.08 -5.55
CA ASN A 89 19.51 4.46 -6.09
C ASN A 89 20.58 4.75 -5.02
N ILE A 90 20.17 5.23 -3.85
CA ILE A 90 21.07 5.46 -2.73
C ILE A 90 21.23 4.25 -1.81
N GLY A 91 20.68 3.10 -2.20
CA GLY A 91 20.88 1.84 -1.48
C GLY A 91 19.85 1.50 -0.42
N ASP A 92 18.66 2.08 -0.48
CA ASP A 92 17.58 1.73 0.46
C ASP A 92 17.02 0.34 0.11
N ARG A 93 17.44 -0.67 0.85
CA ARG A 93 17.05 -2.06 0.59
C ARG A 93 15.57 -2.33 0.88
N PHE A 94 14.99 -1.60 1.81
CA PHE A 94 13.57 -1.76 2.13
C PHE A 94 12.71 -1.37 0.94
N TYR A 95 12.97 -0.21 0.33
CA TYR A 95 12.24 0.24 -0.85
C TYR A 95 12.52 -0.66 -2.06
N GLU A 96 13.76 -1.10 -2.21
CA GLU A 96 14.14 -2.02 -3.28
C GLU A 96 13.37 -3.34 -3.18
N GLU A 97 13.27 -3.90 -1.98
CA GLU A 97 12.55 -5.15 -1.76
C GLU A 97 11.06 -5.01 -2.06
N ILE A 98 10.44 -3.93 -1.62
CA ILE A 98 9.03 -3.68 -1.91
C ILE A 98 8.79 -3.60 -3.42
N TYR A 99 9.65 -2.87 -4.11
CA TYR A 99 9.50 -2.62 -5.54
C TYR A 99 9.72 -3.88 -6.37
N ASN A 100 10.71 -4.70 -5.99
CA ASN A 100 11.08 -5.90 -6.74
C ASN A 100 10.24 -7.12 -6.38
N ASN A 101 9.87 -7.27 -5.11
CA ASN A 101 9.22 -8.48 -4.60
C ASN A 101 7.78 -8.27 -4.14
N GLY A 102 7.34 -7.03 -4.03
CA GLY A 102 5.94 -6.75 -3.71
C GLY A 102 5.00 -7.15 -4.84
N GLN A 103 3.74 -7.36 -4.51
CA GLN A 103 2.72 -7.72 -5.47
C GLN A 103 1.93 -6.47 -5.88
N VAL A 104 1.98 -6.09 -7.15
CA VAL A 104 1.15 -5.00 -7.67
C VAL A 104 -0.29 -5.49 -7.75
N ILE A 105 -1.16 -4.89 -6.94
CA ILE A 105 -2.58 -5.25 -6.95
C ILE A 105 -3.42 -4.26 -7.75
N TYR A 106 -2.87 -3.10 -8.08
CA TYR A 106 -3.52 -2.10 -8.92
C TYR A 106 -2.45 -1.27 -9.63
N ALA A 107 -2.68 -1.02 -10.93
CA ALA A 107 -1.82 -0.16 -11.73
C ALA A 107 -2.60 0.52 -12.86
#